data_496b0cc5691c09684aceebf9f8df7280
#
_entry.id   496b0cc5691c09684aceebf9f8df7280
#
_cell.length_a   1.000
_cell.length_b   1.000
_cell.length_c   1.000
_cell.angle_alpha   90.00
_cell.angle_beta   90.00
_cell.angle_gamma   90.00
#
_symmetry.space_group_name_H-M   'P 1'
#
loop_
_entity.id
_entity.type
_entity.pdbx_description
1 polymer ?
#
loop_
_entity_poly.entity_id
_entity_poly.type
_entity_poly.pdbx_seq_one_letter_code
_entity_poly.pdbx_strand_id
1 'polypeptide(L)'
;YATGVAAAAKGYKRAMTITWNYAAGTEAVKGFTEGFEKGGGKVAKDLNLPFPNVEFQALLTEIAAQKPDVVFAFFAGGGAVKFVKDYDAAGLRKSIPLYGAGFLTDGTLQAQGASAEGLLTTLHYADELDNPKNNAFRAAYKKAYTIEPDVYAMQGYDTGQLLAAGTKAVGGDMKKRDALIKAMQTAKIDSPRGPLALSRANNPIQDYYLRRVEGGKNKAIGVAIKAYEDPATGCKM
;
A
#
# COMPACT_ATOMS: atom_id res chain seq x y z
N TYR A 1 -4.19 6.24 4.69
CA TYR A 1 -3.81 7.34 5.56
C TYR A 1 -2.43 7.89 5.21
N ALA A 2 -1.41 7.04 5.08
CA ALA A 2 -0.05 7.43 4.71
C ALA A 2 0.01 8.18 3.37
N THR A 3 -0.81 7.75 2.39
CA THR A 3 -0.89 8.44 1.09
C THR A 3 -1.45 9.85 1.24
N GLY A 4 -2.48 10.03 2.08
CA GLY A 4 -3.04 11.34 2.39
C GLY A 4 -2.03 12.27 3.04
N VAL A 5 -1.30 11.77 4.05
CA VAL A 5 -0.19 12.51 4.70
C VAL A 5 0.87 12.93 3.68
N ALA A 6 1.30 12.02 2.81
CA ALA A 6 2.31 12.30 1.79
C ALA A 6 1.84 13.35 0.77
N ALA A 7 0.57 13.29 0.34
CA ALA A 7 -0.01 14.26 -0.58
C ALA A 7 -0.11 15.65 0.05
N ALA A 8 -0.55 15.74 1.31
CA ALA A 8 -0.60 17.00 2.06
C ALA A 8 0.80 17.61 2.27
N ALA A 9 1.78 16.79 2.63
CA ALA A 9 3.18 17.21 2.80
C ALA A 9 3.80 17.74 1.49
N LYS A 10 3.29 17.31 0.33
CA LYS A 10 3.68 17.84 -0.99
C LYS A 10 3.10 19.25 -1.26
N GLY A 11 2.17 19.69 -0.42
CA GLY A 11 1.54 21.01 -0.53
C GLY A 11 0.21 21.04 -1.28
N TYR A 12 -0.31 19.89 -1.73
CA TYR A 12 -1.62 19.82 -2.38
C TYR A 12 -2.72 20.21 -1.41
N LYS A 13 -3.72 20.95 -1.91
CA LYS A 13 -4.83 21.48 -1.11
C LYS A 13 -6.18 20.90 -1.50
N ARG A 14 -6.36 20.50 -2.74
CA ARG A 14 -7.62 20.02 -3.28
C ARG A 14 -7.44 18.66 -3.94
N ALA A 15 -8.00 17.63 -3.35
CA ALA A 15 -7.95 16.26 -3.88
C ALA A 15 -9.32 15.82 -4.41
N MET A 16 -9.30 14.88 -5.35
CA MET A 16 -10.43 14.01 -5.64
C MET A 16 -10.04 12.56 -5.38
N THR A 17 -10.99 11.74 -4.97
CA THR A 17 -10.79 10.31 -4.77
C THR A 17 -11.61 9.50 -5.77
N ILE A 18 -11.12 8.32 -6.16
CA ILE A 18 -11.82 7.41 -7.05
C ILE A 18 -11.60 5.97 -6.64
N THR A 19 -12.69 5.21 -6.48
CA THR A 19 -12.66 3.81 -6.07
C THR A 19 -13.90 3.05 -6.50
N TRP A 20 -13.87 1.73 -6.32
CA TRP A 20 -15.09 0.92 -6.33
C TRP A 20 -15.90 1.13 -5.05
N ASN A 21 -17.23 1.13 -5.19
CA ASN A 21 -18.16 1.19 -4.07
C ASN A 21 -18.26 -0.17 -3.36
N TYR A 22 -17.30 -0.45 -2.48
CA TYR A 22 -17.22 -1.63 -1.63
C TYR A 22 -16.37 -1.32 -0.38
N ALA A 23 -16.40 -2.18 0.64
CA ALA A 23 -15.81 -1.90 1.94
C ALA A 23 -14.34 -1.43 1.87
N ALA A 24 -13.48 -2.17 1.17
CA ALA A 24 -12.06 -1.81 1.07
C ALA A 24 -11.83 -0.46 0.35
N GLY A 25 -12.65 -0.13 -0.64
CA GLY A 25 -12.61 1.18 -1.32
C GLY A 25 -12.99 2.31 -0.38
N THR A 26 -14.09 2.15 0.34
CA THR A 26 -14.56 3.14 1.32
C THR A 26 -13.55 3.38 2.44
N GLU A 27 -12.95 2.31 2.97
CA GLU A 27 -11.90 2.39 3.99
C GLU A 27 -10.64 3.08 3.48
N ALA A 28 -10.21 2.77 2.25
CA ALA A 28 -9.06 3.41 1.62
C ALA A 28 -9.27 4.92 1.43
N VAL A 29 -10.45 5.32 0.92
CA VAL A 29 -10.82 6.74 0.77
C VAL A 29 -10.90 7.43 2.12
N LYS A 30 -11.52 6.81 3.12
CA LYS A 30 -11.59 7.36 4.48
C LYS A 30 -10.18 7.61 5.04
N GLY A 31 -9.31 6.60 4.96
CA GLY A 31 -7.93 6.74 5.44
C GLY A 31 -7.17 7.86 4.71
N PHE A 32 -7.26 7.91 3.37
CA PHE A 32 -6.66 9.00 2.60
C PHE A 32 -7.19 10.36 3.03
N THR A 33 -8.50 10.52 3.14
CA THR A 33 -9.16 11.76 3.54
C THR A 33 -8.67 12.23 4.91
N GLU A 34 -8.67 11.35 5.91
CA GLU A 34 -8.17 11.68 7.25
C GLU A 34 -6.71 12.18 7.23
N GLY A 35 -5.83 11.49 6.51
CA GLY A 35 -4.42 11.88 6.41
C GLY A 35 -4.22 13.19 5.66
N PHE A 36 -4.99 13.41 4.59
CA PHE A 36 -4.90 14.60 3.75
C PHE A 36 -5.45 15.84 4.44
N GLU A 37 -6.62 15.72 5.09
CA GLU A 37 -7.28 16.83 5.78
C GLU A 37 -6.55 17.23 7.06
N LYS A 38 -5.96 16.27 7.79
CA LYS A 38 -5.07 16.55 8.92
C LYS A 38 -3.86 17.40 8.51
N GLY A 39 -3.39 17.25 7.27
CA GLY A 39 -2.33 18.08 6.70
C GLY A 39 -2.80 19.38 6.04
N GLY A 40 -4.09 19.75 6.21
CA GLY A 40 -4.66 21.01 5.71
C GLY A 40 -5.11 20.96 4.26
N GLY A 41 -5.29 19.77 3.68
CA GLY A 41 -5.96 19.57 2.40
C GLY A 41 -7.47 19.40 2.56
N LYS A 42 -8.17 19.27 1.43
CA LYS A 42 -9.61 18.97 1.38
C LYS A 42 -9.91 18.03 0.22
N VAL A 43 -10.66 16.95 0.49
CA VAL A 43 -11.23 16.12 -0.57
C VAL A 43 -12.48 16.82 -1.10
N ALA A 44 -12.40 17.28 -2.35
CA ALA A 44 -13.47 18.04 -2.97
C ALA A 44 -14.61 17.15 -3.48
N LYS A 45 -14.27 15.93 -3.91
CA LYS A 45 -15.25 14.96 -4.39
C LYS A 45 -14.71 13.55 -4.29
N ASP A 46 -15.57 12.62 -3.91
CA ASP A 46 -15.35 11.18 -3.98
C ASP A 46 -16.16 10.61 -5.15
N LEU A 47 -15.44 9.94 -6.06
CA LEU A 47 -16.00 9.30 -7.24
C LEU A 47 -16.04 7.80 -7.02
N ASN A 48 -17.22 7.22 -7.23
CA ASN A 48 -17.47 5.81 -7.00
C ASN A 48 -18.11 5.15 -8.20
N LEU A 49 -17.74 3.90 -8.44
CA LEU A 49 -18.41 3.05 -9.42
C LEU A 49 -18.69 1.67 -8.81
N PRO A 50 -19.76 0.98 -9.25
CA PRO A 50 -20.07 -0.35 -8.74
C PRO A 50 -18.93 -1.33 -9.03
N PHE A 51 -18.59 -2.18 -8.06
CA PHE A 51 -17.65 -3.28 -8.27
C PHE A 51 -18.32 -4.39 -9.12
N PRO A 52 -17.66 -4.97 -10.10
CA PRO A 52 -16.31 -4.73 -10.60
C PRO A 52 -16.26 -3.87 -11.89
N ASN A 53 -17.15 -2.88 -12.02
CA ASN A 53 -17.22 -2.04 -13.22
C ASN A 53 -15.88 -1.32 -13.46
N VAL A 54 -15.47 -1.24 -14.73
CA VAL A 54 -14.23 -0.63 -15.18
C VAL A 54 -14.43 0.44 -16.27
N GLU A 55 -15.63 0.99 -16.35
CA GLU A 55 -15.98 2.08 -17.26
C GLU A 55 -15.65 3.43 -16.64
N PHE A 56 -14.36 3.84 -16.77
CA PHE A 56 -13.84 5.02 -16.11
C PHE A 56 -14.07 6.34 -16.86
N GLN A 57 -14.43 6.31 -18.14
CA GLN A 57 -14.37 7.47 -19.02
C GLN A 57 -15.14 8.70 -18.49
N ALA A 58 -16.37 8.53 -18.02
CA ALA A 58 -17.17 9.64 -17.49
C ALA A 58 -16.50 10.28 -16.25
N LEU A 59 -15.94 9.44 -15.35
CA LEU A 59 -15.28 9.90 -14.14
C LEU A 59 -13.94 10.59 -14.45
N LEU A 60 -13.19 10.12 -15.44
CA LEU A 60 -11.97 10.77 -15.91
C LEU A 60 -12.26 12.12 -16.56
N THR A 61 -13.36 12.23 -17.33
CA THR A 61 -13.83 13.51 -17.87
C THR A 61 -14.16 14.50 -16.76
N GLU A 62 -14.80 14.04 -15.70
CA GLU A 62 -15.10 14.84 -14.53
C GLU A 62 -13.83 15.32 -13.80
N ILE A 63 -12.86 14.42 -13.59
CA ILE A 63 -11.55 14.78 -13.01
C ILE A 63 -10.88 15.87 -13.86
N ALA A 64 -10.88 15.69 -15.20
CA ALA A 64 -10.32 16.67 -16.13
C ALA A 64 -10.98 18.06 -16.01
N ALA A 65 -12.31 18.09 -15.89
CA ALA A 65 -13.08 19.34 -15.74
C ALA A 65 -12.85 20.01 -14.40
N GLN A 66 -12.75 19.25 -13.33
CA GLN A 66 -12.58 19.75 -11.95
C GLN A 66 -11.15 20.19 -11.62
N LYS A 67 -10.14 19.68 -12.31
CA LYS A 67 -8.72 20.02 -12.14
C LYS A 67 -8.25 20.05 -10.67
N PRO A 68 -8.37 18.92 -9.93
CA PRO A 68 -7.81 18.85 -8.58
C PRO A 68 -6.29 18.95 -8.61
N ASP A 69 -5.66 19.26 -7.48
CA ASP A 69 -4.20 19.26 -7.35
C ASP A 69 -3.65 17.82 -7.40
N VAL A 70 -4.45 16.84 -6.96
CA VAL A 70 -4.09 15.43 -6.88
C VAL A 70 -5.33 14.54 -6.96
N VAL A 71 -5.18 13.37 -7.55
CA VAL A 71 -6.18 12.29 -7.49
C VAL A 71 -5.63 11.14 -6.65
N PHE A 72 -6.44 10.63 -5.73
CA PHE A 72 -6.20 9.37 -5.04
C PHE A 72 -7.07 8.28 -5.63
N ALA A 73 -6.46 7.14 -5.96
CA ALA A 73 -7.17 5.98 -6.49
C ALA A 73 -6.93 4.72 -5.65
N PHE A 74 -7.99 3.94 -5.46
CA PHE A 74 -7.90 2.59 -4.89
C PHE A 74 -8.56 1.59 -5.82
N PHE A 75 -7.72 0.88 -6.57
CA PHE A 75 -8.10 -0.26 -7.41
C PHE A 75 -7.05 -1.35 -7.26
N ALA A 76 -7.39 -2.58 -7.63
CA ALA A 76 -6.49 -3.72 -7.62
C ALA A 76 -6.69 -4.60 -8.85
N GLY A 77 -5.72 -5.46 -9.15
CA GLY A 77 -5.80 -6.43 -10.24
C GLY A 77 -6.06 -5.79 -11.61
N GLY A 78 -6.89 -6.44 -12.43
CA GLY A 78 -7.20 -5.97 -13.79
C GLY A 78 -7.82 -4.58 -13.84
N GLY A 79 -8.62 -4.21 -12.84
CA GLY A 79 -9.20 -2.87 -12.75
C GLY A 79 -8.15 -1.78 -12.52
N ALA A 80 -7.12 -2.04 -11.71
CA ALA A 80 -6.00 -1.13 -11.55
C ALA A 80 -5.22 -0.95 -12.86
N VAL A 81 -5.01 -2.04 -13.61
CA VAL A 81 -4.36 -1.98 -14.94
C VAL A 81 -5.14 -1.08 -15.88
N LYS A 82 -6.44 -1.32 -15.99
CA LYS A 82 -7.29 -0.53 -16.89
C LYS A 82 -7.36 0.94 -16.46
N PHE A 83 -7.57 1.20 -15.16
CA PHE A 83 -7.65 2.56 -14.65
C PHE A 83 -6.40 3.39 -14.95
N VAL A 84 -5.20 2.85 -14.67
CA VAL A 84 -3.94 3.55 -14.89
C VAL A 84 -3.72 3.83 -16.39
N LYS A 85 -4.05 2.87 -17.27
CA LYS A 85 -3.97 3.07 -18.72
C LYS A 85 -4.97 4.12 -19.22
N ASP A 86 -6.20 4.08 -18.74
CA ASP A 86 -7.24 5.05 -19.13
C ASP A 86 -6.88 6.46 -18.62
N TYR A 87 -6.32 6.58 -17.41
CA TYR A 87 -5.85 7.85 -16.84
C TYR A 87 -4.73 8.48 -17.68
N ASP A 88 -3.80 7.67 -18.13
CA ASP A 88 -2.71 8.12 -19.02
C ASP A 88 -3.25 8.47 -20.42
N ALA A 89 -4.10 7.61 -21.01
CA ALA A 89 -4.73 7.83 -22.32
C ALA A 89 -5.58 9.11 -22.36
N ALA A 90 -6.24 9.45 -21.23
CA ALA A 90 -6.97 10.72 -21.08
C ALA A 90 -6.04 11.94 -20.94
N GLY A 91 -4.71 11.76 -20.94
CA GLY A 91 -3.72 12.81 -20.78
C GLY A 91 -3.59 13.38 -19.36
N LEU A 92 -4.34 12.83 -18.40
CA LEU A 92 -4.42 13.34 -17.02
C LEU A 92 -3.09 13.19 -16.28
N ARG A 93 -2.35 12.12 -16.52
CA ARG A 93 -1.04 11.89 -15.88
C ARG A 93 -0.06 13.04 -16.04
N LYS A 94 -0.15 13.79 -17.14
CA LYS A 94 0.74 14.94 -17.43
C LYS A 94 0.39 16.20 -16.65
N SER A 95 -0.85 16.31 -16.18
CA SER A 95 -1.41 17.53 -15.59
C SER A 95 -1.86 17.38 -14.14
N ILE A 96 -2.28 16.19 -13.73
CA ILE A 96 -2.80 15.90 -12.40
C ILE A 96 -2.07 14.67 -11.83
N PRO A 97 -1.27 14.82 -10.78
CA PRO A 97 -0.59 13.72 -10.13
C PRO A 97 -1.57 12.64 -9.65
N LEU A 98 -1.25 11.37 -9.94
CA LEU A 98 -2.00 10.23 -9.47
C LEU A 98 -1.27 9.58 -8.29
N TYR A 99 -1.95 9.52 -7.15
CA TYR A 99 -1.55 8.81 -5.95
C TYR A 99 -2.45 7.59 -5.74
N GLY A 100 -1.91 6.51 -5.20
CA GLY A 100 -2.69 5.32 -4.91
C GLY A 100 -2.26 4.62 -3.63
N ALA A 101 -3.13 3.76 -3.11
CA ALA A 101 -2.70 2.71 -2.21
C ALA A 101 -1.77 1.74 -2.97
N GLY A 102 -0.89 1.04 -2.26
CA GLY A 102 0.12 0.17 -2.88
C GLY A 102 -0.42 -0.80 -3.92
N PHE A 103 -1.60 -1.34 -3.70
CA PHE A 103 -2.26 -2.29 -4.61
C PHE A 103 -2.60 -1.72 -6.00
N LEU A 104 -2.52 -0.40 -6.17
CA LEU A 104 -2.67 0.20 -7.50
C LEU A 104 -1.55 -0.23 -8.45
N THR A 105 -0.37 -0.56 -7.92
CA THR A 105 0.81 -0.97 -8.71
C THR A 105 1.34 -2.36 -8.37
N ASP A 106 1.14 -2.85 -7.15
CA ASP A 106 1.64 -4.18 -6.76
C ASP A 106 0.89 -5.30 -7.48
N GLY A 107 1.64 -6.20 -8.11
CA GLY A 107 1.11 -7.29 -8.92
C GLY A 107 0.54 -6.86 -10.28
N THR A 108 0.52 -5.56 -10.60
CA THR A 108 -0.11 -5.01 -11.82
C THR A 108 0.84 -4.18 -12.68
N LEU A 109 1.97 -3.77 -12.13
CA LEU A 109 2.88 -2.80 -12.72
C LEU A 109 3.39 -3.21 -14.12
N GLN A 110 3.75 -4.50 -14.29
CA GLN A 110 4.19 -5.00 -15.58
C GLN A 110 3.12 -4.84 -16.68
N ALA A 111 1.85 -5.12 -16.34
CA ALA A 111 0.74 -4.98 -17.27
C ALA A 111 0.35 -3.51 -17.54
N GLN A 112 0.62 -2.60 -16.60
CA GLN A 112 0.41 -1.16 -16.76
C GLN A 112 1.46 -0.53 -17.68
N GLY A 113 2.71 -1.03 -17.65
CA GLY A 113 3.79 -0.57 -18.49
C GLY A 113 4.09 0.93 -18.29
N ALA A 114 4.40 1.63 -19.38
CA ALA A 114 4.76 3.04 -19.37
C ALA A 114 3.64 3.97 -18.82
N SER A 115 2.39 3.54 -18.82
CA SER A 115 1.29 4.34 -18.30
C SER A 115 1.36 4.57 -16.78
N ALA A 116 2.11 3.71 -16.06
CA ALA A 116 2.32 3.86 -14.63
C ALA A 116 3.51 4.77 -14.27
N GLU A 117 4.35 5.17 -15.22
CA GLU A 117 5.57 5.93 -14.94
C GLU A 117 5.27 7.24 -14.20
N GLY A 118 5.98 7.48 -13.10
CA GLY A 118 5.81 8.64 -12.24
C GLY A 118 4.66 8.55 -11.21
N LEU A 119 3.81 7.50 -11.26
CA LEU A 119 2.74 7.27 -10.31
C LEU A 119 3.29 7.07 -8.89
N LEU A 120 2.61 7.63 -7.90
CA LEU A 120 3.02 7.56 -6.50
C LEU A 120 2.07 6.67 -5.70
N THR A 121 2.65 5.83 -4.85
CA THR A 121 1.91 4.98 -3.92
C THR A 121 2.53 4.99 -2.54
N THR A 122 1.79 4.58 -1.53
CA THR A 122 2.38 4.24 -0.24
C THR A 122 2.12 2.78 0.09
N LEU A 123 3.14 2.13 0.62
CA LEU A 123 3.03 0.76 1.14
C LEU A 123 4.10 0.54 2.21
N HIS A 124 3.90 -0.48 3.03
CA HIS A 124 4.84 -0.92 4.06
C HIS A 124 6.07 -1.67 3.53
N TYR A 125 6.20 -1.77 2.22
CA TYR A 125 7.33 -2.41 1.54
C TYR A 125 7.55 -1.77 0.16
N ALA A 126 8.79 -1.78 -0.30
CA ALA A 126 9.18 -1.53 -1.68
C ALA A 126 10.26 -2.53 -2.09
N ASP A 127 10.24 -2.94 -3.36
CA ASP A 127 11.07 -4.04 -3.87
C ASP A 127 12.57 -3.83 -3.62
N GLU A 128 13.02 -2.59 -3.75
CA GLU A 128 14.44 -2.21 -3.64
C GLU A 128 14.73 -1.39 -2.36
N LEU A 129 14.06 -1.73 -1.23
CA LEU A 129 14.46 -1.16 0.05
C LEU A 129 15.91 -1.50 0.36
N ASP A 130 16.74 -0.47 0.49
CA ASP A 130 18.16 -0.64 0.77
C ASP A 130 18.39 -0.88 2.27
N ASN A 131 18.22 -2.13 2.67
CA ASN A 131 18.65 -2.61 3.98
C ASN A 131 19.19 -4.05 3.86
N PRO A 132 20.13 -4.43 4.75
CA PRO A 132 20.79 -5.74 4.66
C PRO A 132 19.82 -6.93 4.70
N LYS A 133 18.73 -6.83 5.45
CA LYS A 133 17.73 -7.91 5.57
C LYS A 133 16.93 -8.09 4.29
N ASN A 134 16.53 -7.00 3.65
CA ASN A 134 15.87 -7.06 2.35
C ASN A 134 16.80 -7.61 1.27
N ASN A 135 18.04 -7.15 1.25
CA ASN A 135 19.02 -7.63 0.27
C ASN A 135 19.26 -9.14 0.41
N ALA A 136 19.40 -9.65 1.66
CA ALA A 136 19.55 -11.09 1.93
C ALA A 136 18.29 -11.88 1.56
N PHE A 137 17.10 -11.39 1.93
CA PHE A 137 15.82 -12.00 1.58
C PHE A 137 15.65 -12.12 0.06
N ARG A 138 15.87 -11.04 -0.68
CA ARG A 138 15.73 -11.03 -2.13
C ARG A 138 16.69 -12.01 -2.81
N ALA A 139 17.96 -12.03 -2.38
CA ALA A 139 18.95 -12.95 -2.91
C ALA A 139 18.57 -14.41 -2.66
N ALA A 140 18.12 -14.74 -1.43
CA ALA A 140 17.68 -16.09 -1.07
C ALA A 140 16.41 -16.52 -1.84
N TYR A 141 15.43 -15.63 -1.94
CA TYR A 141 14.19 -15.89 -2.65
C TYR A 141 14.44 -16.15 -4.15
N LYS A 142 15.22 -15.28 -4.80
CA LYS A 142 15.60 -15.43 -6.20
C LYS A 142 16.37 -16.73 -6.47
N LYS A 143 17.25 -17.12 -5.55
CA LYS A 143 17.97 -18.40 -5.62
C LYS A 143 17.02 -19.60 -5.52
N ALA A 144 16.00 -19.51 -4.68
CA ALA A 144 15.06 -20.61 -4.46
C ALA A 144 13.99 -20.74 -5.56
N TYR A 145 13.51 -19.61 -6.08
CA TYR A 145 12.32 -19.56 -6.95
C TYR A 145 12.58 -19.02 -8.34
N THR A 146 13.79 -18.54 -8.64
CA THR A 146 14.20 -17.96 -9.95
C THR A 146 13.47 -16.69 -10.37
N ILE A 147 12.63 -16.12 -9.48
CA ILE A 147 11.89 -14.87 -9.68
C ILE A 147 12.22 -13.87 -8.56
N GLU A 148 12.00 -12.59 -8.81
CA GLU A 148 12.13 -11.56 -7.79
C GLU A 148 10.94 -11.67 -6.80
N PRO A 149 11.16 -11.49 -5.48
CA PRO A 149 10.07 -11.42 -4.52
C PRO A 149 9.31 -10.12 -4.65
N ASP A 150 8.03 -10.18 -4.34
CA ASP A 150 7.13 -9.05 -4.21
C ASP A 150 6.71 -8.82 -2.74
N VAL A 151 5.76 -7.91 -2.52
CA VAL A 151 5.22 -7.63 -1.19
C VAL A 151 4.56 -8.87 -0.56
N TYR A 152 3.94 -9.73 -1.34
CA TYR A 152 3.28 -10.94 -0.84
C TYR A 152 4.29 -11.99 -0.39
N ALA A 153 5.38 -12.15 -1.13
CA ALA A 153 6.50 -13.00 -0.75
C ALA A 153 7.13 -12.52 0.57
N MET A 154 7.32 -11.21 0.73
CA MET A 154 7.83 -10.62 1.96
C MET A 154 6.89 -10.83 3.15
N GLN A 155 5.58 -10.66 2.97
CA GLN A 155 4.58 -10.93 4.02
C GLN A 155 4.58 -12.41 4.43
N GLY A 156 4.68 -13.32 3.46
CA GLY A 156 4.81 -14.75 3.72
C GLY A 156 6.07 -15.10 4.51
N TYR A 157 7.19 -14.46 4.18
CA TYR A 157 8.45 -14.63 4.91
C TYR A 157 8.35 -14.19 6.36
N ASP A 158 7.77 -13.02 6.63
CA ASP A 158 7.54 -12.53 7.98
C ASP A 158 6.59 -13.43 8.78
N THR A 159 5.51 -13.89 8.13
CA THR A 159 4.58 -14.85 8.73
C THR A 159 5.28 -16.15 9.12
N GLY A 160 6.15 -16.66 8.25
CA GLY A 160 6.97 -17.85 8.53
C GLY A 160 7.87 -17.67 9.75
N GLN A 161 8.51 -16.52 9.90
CA GLN A 161 9.34 -16.19 11.06
C GLN A 161 8.52 -16.14 12.36
N LEU A 162 7.34 -15.50 12.33
CA LEU A 162 6.43 -15.45 13.48
C LEU A 162 5.96 -16.83 13.90
N LEU A 163 5.54 -17.66 12.94
CA LEU A 163 5.12 -19.05 13.19
C LEU A 163 6.27 -19.90 13.77
N ALA A 164 7.47 -19.75 13.23
CA ALA A 164 8.65 -20.46 13.74
C ALA A 164 8.96 -20.06 15.19
N ALA A 165 8.87 -18.75 15.51
CA ALA A 165 9.08 -18.25 16.87
C ALA A 165 8.01 -18.80 17.83
N GLY A 166 6.76 -18.78 17.45
CA GLY A 166 5.66 -19.33 18.24
C GLY A 166 5.80 -20.83 18.48
N THR A 167 6.04 -21.60 17.42
CA THR A 167 6.21 -23.06 17.48
C THR A 167 7.39 -23.45 18.38
N LYS A 168 8.51 -22.76 18.26
CA LYS A 168 9.68 -22.97 19.11
C LYS A 168 9.37 -22.71 20.58
N ALA A 169 8.64 -21.64 20.89
CA ALA A 169 8.30 -21.28 22.27
C ALA A 169 7.44 -22.32 22.99
N VAL A 170 6.59 -23.05 22.24
CA VAL A 170 5.72 -24.09 22.80
C VAL A 170 6.30 -25.51 22.66
N GLY A 171 7.56 -25.64 22.17
CA GLY A 171 8.21 -26.94 21.97
C GLY A 171 7.50 -27.85 20.94
N GLY A 172 6.84 -27.24 19.96
CA GLY A 172 6.07 -27.95 18.93
C GLY A 172 4.65 -28.36 19.35
N ASP A 173 4.25 -28.13 20.61
CA ASP A 173 2.90 -28.44 21.10
C ASP A 173 1.90 -27.36 20.70
N MET A 174 1.31 -27.51 19.52
CA MET A 174 0.35 -26.55 18.95
C MET A 174 -0.99 -26.45 19.73
N LYS A 175 -1.22 -27.34 20.72
CA LYS A 175 -2.40 -27.25 21.60
C LYS A 175 -2.28 -26.10 22.59
N LYS A 176 -1.06 -25.63 22.88
CA LYS A 176 -0.77 -24.49 23.76
C LYS A 176 -1.03 -23.15 23.04
N ARG A 177 -2.26 -22.93 22.56
CA ARG A 177 -2.62 -21.81 21.70
C ARG A 177 -2.26 -20.43 22.27
N ASP A 178 -2.59 -20.19 23.53
CA ASP A 178 -2.37 -18.87 24.15
C ASP A 178 -0.87 -18.55 24.27
N ALA A 179 -0.07 -19.56 24.65
CA ALA A 179 1.38 -19.41 24.72
C ALA A 179 2.00 -19.20 23.33
N LEU A 180 1.50 -19.90 22.32
CA LEU A 180 1.92 -19.73 20.93
C LEU A 180 1.61 -18.32 20.43
N ILE A 181 0.38 -17.85 20.60
CA ILE A 181 -0.05 -16.51 20.19
C ILE A 181 0.79 -15.45 20.94
N LYS A 182 0.94 -15.60 22.25
CA LYS A 182 1.76 -14.70 23.05
C LYS A 182 3.20 -14.60 22.56
N ALA A 183 3.80 -15.74 22.23
CA ALA A 183 5.15 -15.79 21.69
C ALA A 183 5.26 -15.10 20.32
N MET A 184 4.27 -15.29 19.43
CA MET A 184 4.22 -14.60 18.14
C MET A 184 4.05 -13.08 18.33
N GLN A 185 3.18 -12.63 19.23
CA GLN A 185 2.95 -11.21 19.51
C GLN A 185 4.20 -10.47 19.98
N THR A 186 5.09 -11.17 20.68
CA THR A 186 6.30 -10.59 21.26
C THR A 186 7.58 -10.95 20.50
N ALA A 187 7.46 -11.71 19.42
CA ALA A 187 8.60 -12.13 18.62
C ALA A 187 9.30 -10.94 17.95
N LYS A 188 10.63 -10.95 18.06
CA LYS A 188 11.47 -10.05 17.26
C LYS A 188 11.90 -10.82 16.02
N ILE A 189 11.47 -10.37 14.87
CA ILE A 189 11.80 -10.99 13.58
C ILE A 189 12.66 -10.06 12.73
N ASP A 190 13.39 -10.67 11.80
CA ASP A 190 14.24 -9.97 10.85
C ASP A 190 13.44 -9.68 9.57
N SER A 191 12.55 -8.68 9.65
CA SER A 191 11.70 -8.34 8.54
C SER A 191 12.45 -7.59 7.43
N PRO A 192 12.28 -7.99 6.16
CA PRO A 192 12.81 -7.25 5.00
C PRO A 192 12.22 -5.84 4.85
N ARG A 193 11.03 -5.59 5.42
CA ARG A 193 10.38 -4.26 5.37
C ARG A 193 10.99 -3.23 6.31
N GLY A 194 11.88 -3.64 7.23
CA GLY A 194 12.41 -2.81 8.28
C GLY A 194 11.82 -3.12 9.65
N PRO A 195 11.84 -2.17 10.62
CA PRO A 195 11.32 -2.39 11.96
C PRO A 195 9.84 -2.84 11.93
N LEU A 196 9.55 -3.91 12.66
CA LEU A 196 8.22 -4.48 12.78
C LEU A 196 7.93 -4.86 14.23
N ALA A 197 6.79 -4.45 14.73
CA ALA A 197 6.19 -4.93 15.97
C ALA A 197 4.70 -5.22 15.74
N LEU A 198 4.07 -5.94 16.65
CA LEU A 198 2.63 -6.13 16.64
C LEU A 198 1.97 -5.26 17.70
N SER A 199 0.88 -4.60 17.34
CA SER A 199 0.05 -3.85 18.26
C SER A 199 -0.79 -4.78 19.14
N ARG A 200 -1.50 -4.21 20.12
CA ARG A 200 -2.45 -4.97 20.93
C ARG A 200 -3.55 -5.64 20.10
N ALA A 201 -3.92 -5.05 18.97
CA ALA A 201 -4.88 -5.60 18.01
C ALA A 201 -4.25 -6.62 17.03
N ASN A 202 -2.98 -6.98 17.22
CA ASN A 202 -2.18 -7.81 16.31
C ASN A 202 -1.94 -7.21 14.91
N ASN A 203 -2.19 -5.92 14.74
CA ASN A 203 -1.84 -5.21 13.52
C ASN A 203 -0.34 -4.86 13.52
N PRO A 204 0.34 -4.89 12.38
CA PRO A 204 1.72 -4.44 12.28
C PRO A 204 1.89 -2.96 12.64
N ILE A 205 2.85 -2.68 13.54
CA ILE A 205 3.42 -1.35 13.76
C ILE A 205 4.65 -1.27 12.88
N GLN A 206 4.62 -0.42 11.85
CA GLN A 206 5.63 -0.45 10.79
C GLN A 206 5.75 0.90 10.07
N ASP A 207 6.83 1.06 9.32
CA ASP A 207 6.99 2.20 8.42
C ASP A 207 6.13 2.03 7.17
N TYR A 208 5.64 3.16 6.63
CA TYR A 208 5.03 3.23 5.31
C TYR A 208 5.89 4.09 4.41
N TYR A 209 6.32 3.51 3.31
CA TYR A 209 7.21 4.14 2.35
C TYR A 209 6.40 4.85 1.27
N LEU A 210 6.80 6.09 0.93
CA LEU A 210 6.37 6.74 -0.30
C LEU A 210 7.16 6.14 -1.45
N ARG A 211 6.47 5.64 -2.45
CA ARG A 211 7.07 4.98 -3.61
C ARG A 211 6.67 5.69 -4.88
N ARG A 212 7.59 5.73 -5.82
CA ARG A 212 7.34 6.23 -7.17
C ARG A 212 7.66 5.13 -8.18
N VAL A 213 6.83 5.02 -9.20
CA VAL A 213 7.13 4.14 -10.34
C VAL A 213 8.23 4.79 -11.18
N GLU A 214 9.35 4.10 -11.29
CA GLU A 214 10.50 4.52 -12.13
C GLU A 214 11.09 3.30 -12.82
N GLY A 215 11.10 3.32 -14.15
CA GLY A 215 11.64 2.23 -14.95
C GLY A 215 10.93 0.90 -14.73
N GLY A 216 9.61 0.92 -14.52
CA GLY A 216 8.80 -0.26 -14.27
C GLY A 216 8.94 -0.88 -12.87
N LYS A 217 9.45 -0.15 -11.89
CA LYS A 217 9.61 -0.59 -10.48
C LYS A 217 9.02 0.40 -9.51
N ASN A 218 8.51 -0.10 -8.39
CA ASN A 218 8.07 0.71 -7.25
C ASN A 218 9.27 1.09 -6.38
N LYS A 219 9.92 2.20 -6.64
CA LYS A 219 11.07 2.68 -5.87
C LYS A 219 10.64 3.47 -4.65
N ALA A 220 11.18 3.14 -3.48
CA ALA A 220 11.03 3.96 -2.29
C ALA A 220 11.79 5.29 -2.46
N ILE A 221 11.08 6.41 -2.32
CA ILE A 221 11.64 7.76 -2.42
C ILE A 221 11.64 8.49 -1.07
N GLY A 222 11.16 7.82 -0.02
CA GLY A 222 11.11 8.32 1.34
C GLY A 222 10.18 7.52 2.23
N VAL A 223 10.12 7.90 3.49
CA VAL A 223 9.18 7.34 4.46
C VAL A 223 8.03 8.32 4.63
N ALA A 224 6.81 7.90 4.30
CA ALA A 224 5.61 8.72 4.46
C ALA A 224 5.21 8.83 5.94
N ILE A 225 5.27 7.70 6.68
CA ILE A 225 5.01 7.66 8.13
C ILE A 225 5.93 6.60 8.73
N LYS A 226 6.55 6.93 9.86
CA LYS A 226 7.36 6.00 10.66
C LYS A 226 6.53 5.35 11.75
N ALA A 227 6.80 4.06 12.01
CA ALA A 227 6.25 3.28 13.11
C ALA A 227 4.74 3.51 13.30
N TYR A 228 3.99 3.52 12.19
CA TYR A 228 2.55 3.76 12.24
C TYR A 228 1.84 2.60 12.90
N GLU A 229 1.10 2.90 13.96
CA GLU A 229 0.20 1.99 14.63
C GLU A 229 -1.23 2.32 14.22
N ASP A 230 -1.95 1.31 13.70
CA ASP A 230 -3.38 1.43 13.43
C ASP A 230 -4.12 1.66 14.75
N PRO A 231 -4.95 2.72 14.86
CA PRO A 231 -5.72 2.99 16.07
C PRO A 231 -6.76 1.90 16.41
N ALA A 232 -6.94 0.92 15.52
CA ALA A 232 -7.85 -0.22 15.67
C ALA A 232 -9.30 0.20 16.02
N THR A 233 -9.73 1.35 15.51
CA THR A 233 -11.05 1.91 15.75
C THR A 233 -12.13 0.93 15.27
N GLY A 234 -13.03 0.55 16.19
CA GLY A 234 -14.09 -0.41 15.92
C GLY A 234 -13.71 -1.87 16.13
N CYS A 235 -12.44 -2.20 16.40
CA CYS A 235 -12.04 -3.54 16.78
C CYS A 235 -12.56 -3.89 18.19
N LYS A 236 -13.18 -5.04 18.32
CA LYS A 236 -13.50 -5.64 19.64
C LYS A 236 -12.27 -6.45 20.08
N MET A 237 -11.56 -5.95 21.07
CA MET A 237 -10.36 -6.61 21.64
C MET A 237 -10.69 -7.24 22.99
#